data_c7dbb3ba81b1f76b302e8a55e4099efb
#
_entry.id   c7dbb3ba81b1f76b302e8a55e4099efb
#
_cell.length_a   1.000
_cell.length_b   1.000
_cell.length_c   1.000
_cell.angle_alpha   90.00
_cell.angle_beta   90.00
_cell.angle_gamma   90.00
#
_symmetry.space_group_name_H-M   'P 1'
#
loop_
_entity.id
_entity.type
_entity.pdbx_description
1 polymer ?
#
loop_
_entity_poly.entity_id
_entity_poly.type
_entity_poly.pdbx_seq_one_letter_code
_entity_poly.pdbx_strand_id
1 'polypeptide(L)'
;MKRILTLFFLLATLGFTKSHAQFDAGTAYIAAGLSNLNFNYTDKGGIRAGMNIDGGYFVADCLLARASFGYNHYAKHNDAFTLGAGLRYYVIQNGLSIGTGAEFSHHAPNINNLHIPLELGYTFYLNHYVAIEPQVFYKVSVNDFTGGSEVGVRLGLGYYF
;
A
#
# COMPACT_ATOMS: atom_id res chain seq x y z
N MET A 1 9.37 23.67 11.37
CA MET A 1 10.04 22.80 10.38
C MET A 1 11.18 21.98 11.03
N LYS A 2 12.14 22.57 11.75
CA LYS A 2 13.27 21.82 12.38
C LYS A 2 12.79 20.69 13.32
N ARG A 3 11.74 20.90 14.13
CA ARG A 3 11.20 19.91 15.08
C ARG A 3 10.56 18.68 14.40
N ILE A 4 9.96 18.87 13.24
CA ILE A 4 9.35 17.77 12.45
C ILE A 4 10.46 16.93 11.81
N LEU A 5 11.52 17.57 11.32
CA LEU A 5 12.67 16.90 10.75
C LEU A 5 13.43 16.07 11.82
N THR A 6 13.54 16.61 13.04
CA THR A 6 14.16 15.90 14.17
C THR A 6 13.32 14.68 14.59
N LEU A 7 11.99 14.81 14.60
CA LEU A 7 11.08 13.71 14.92
C LEU A 7 11.16 12.60 13.87
N PHE A 8 11.24 12.99 12.59
CA PHE A 8 11.40 12.04 11.47
C PHE A 8 12.74 11.30 11.55
N PHE A 9 13.83 12.01 11.90
CA PHE A 9 15.15 11.41 12.08
C PHE A 9 15.19 10.49 13.30
N LEU A 10 14.52 10.84 14.39
CA LEU A 10 14.42 10.02 15.60
C LEU A 10 13.60 8.73 15.33
N LEU A 11 12.50 8.81 14.59
CA LEU A 11 11.74 7.64 14.17
C LEU A 11 12.55 6.74 13.23
N ALA A 12 13.32 7.31 12.32
CA ALA A 12 14.19 6.55 11.43
C ALA A 12 15.32 5.80 12.17
N THR A 13 15.82 6.34 13.29
CA THR A 13 16.88 5.68 14.09
C THR A 13 16.36 4.58 15.01
N LEU A 14 15.09 4.58 15.38
CA LEU A 14 14.49 3.52 16.21
C LEU A 14 14.21 2.22 15.45
N GLY A 15 14.28 2.23 14.11
CA GLY A 15 13.98 1.08 13.25
C GLY A 15 15.13 0.09 13.01
N PHE A 16 16.32 0.28 13.59
CA PHE A 16 17.49 -0.58 13.33
C PHE A 16 17.59 -1.82 14.22
N THR A 17 16.50 -2.37 14.71
CA THR A 17 16.56 -3.71 15.31
C THR A 17 16.64 -4.73 14.18
N LYS A 18 17.76 -5.42 14.06
CA LYS A 18 17.96 -6.52 13.12
C LYS A 18 16.97 -7.63 13.43
N SER A 19 15.84 -7.66 12.72
CA SER A 19 14.97 -8.81 12.68
C SER A 19 15.36 -9.64 11.45
N HIS A 20 16.21 -10.62 11.65
CA HIS A 20 16.51 -11.63 10.66
C HIS A 20 15.31 -12.55 10.53
N ALA A 21 14.90 -12.90 9.32
CA ALA A 21 13.91 -13.92 8.96
C ALA A 21 12.48 -13.48 8.61
N GLN A 22 12.15 -12.19 8.55
CA GLN A 22 10.77 -11.78 8.29
C GLN A 22 10.45 -11.54 6.80
N PHE A 23 11.46 -11.42 5.94
CA PHE A 23 11.31 -11.25 4.50
C PHE A 23 11.95 -12.40 3.71
N ASP A 24 12.03 -13.58 4.33
CA ASP A 24 12.63 -14.76 3.71
C ASP A 24 11.64 -15.44 2.77
N ALA A 25 12.16 -16.07 1.72
CA ALA A 25 11.38 -16.89 0.79
C ALA A 25 10.58 -17.95 1.57
N GLY A 26 9.30 -18.10 1.23
CA GLY A 26 8.42 -19.03 1.91
C GLY A 26 7.52 -18.42 2.98
N THR A 27 7.77 -17.18 3.40
CA THR A 27 6.90 -16.46 4.34
C THR A 27 5.59 -16.08 3.65
N ALA A 28 4.45 -16.38 4.28
CA ALA A 28 3.16 -15.91 3.83
C ALA A 28 2.80 -14.56 4.49
N TYR A 29 2.03 -13.76 3.78
CA TYR A 29 1.68 -12.41 4.15
C TYR A 29 0.19 -12.16 3.97
N ILE A 30 -0.45 -11.59 4.98
CA ILE A 30 -1.80 -11.04 4.89
C ILE A 30 -1.77 -9.65 5.52
N ALA A 31 -2.37 -8.67 4.85
CA ALA A 31 -2.59 -7.36 5.43
C ALA A 31 -4.02 -6.90 5.26
N ALA A 32 -4.52 -6.26 6.30
CA ALA A 32 -5.72 -5.46 6.22
C ALA A 32 -5.32 -3.99 6.35
N GLY A 33 -5.61 -3.22 5.32
CA GLY A 33 -5.36 -1.79 5.32
C GLY A 33 -6.68 -1.05 5.50
N LEU A 34 -6.74 -0.15 6.46
CA LEU A 34 -7.61 1.00 6.31
C LEU A 34 -6.95 1.85 5.22
N SER A 35 -7.17 1.46 3.98
CA SER A 35 -6.81 2.31 2.88
C SER A 35 -7.79 3.43 2.91
N ASN A 36 -7.20 4.56 2.89
CA ASN A 36 -7.89 5.78 2.59
C ASN A 36 -8.31 6.61 3.80
N LEU A 37 -7.40 6.75 4.73
CA LEU A 37 -7.11 8.13 5.01
C LEU A 37 -6.43 8.68 3.72
N ASN A 38 -7.06 8.49 2.58
CA ASN A 38 -6.69 9.12 1.33
C ASN A 38 -7.03 10.58 1.51
N PHE A 39 -6.05 11.36 1.89
CA PHE A 39 -6.07 12.78 1.59
C PHE A 39 -5.83 12.90 0.09
N ASN A 40 -6.81 12.45 -0.69
CA ASN A 40 -6.84 12.69 -2.12
C ASN A 40 -7.21 14.15 -2.31
N TYR A 41 -6.22 14.96 -2.60
CA TYR A 41 -6.44 16.29 -3.12
C TYR A 41 -6.77 16.15 -4.62
N THR A 42 -8.04 15.88 -4.89
CA THR A 42 -8.61 16.09 -6.22
C THR A 42 -9.64 17.20 -6.06
N ASP A 43 -9.57 18.23 -6.88
CA ASP A 43 -10.42 19.45 -6.83
C ASP A 43 -11.96 19.20 -6.81
N LYS A 44 -12.40 17.96 -6.94
CA LYS A 44 -13.83 17.56 -7.00
C LYS A 44 -14.23 16.39 -6.10
N GLY A 45 -13.32 15.82 -5.32
CA GLY A 45 -13.60 14.61 -4.55
C GLY A 45 -13.51 14.81 -3.05
N GLY A 46 -14.62 14.68 -2.33
CA GLY A 46 -14.69 14.65 -0.86
C GLY A 46 -13.87 13.49 -0.26
N ILE A 47 -13.86 13.42 1.07
CA ILE A 47 -13.22 12.35 1.85
C ILE A 47 -13.74 10.99 1.36
N ARG A 48 -12.85 10.10 1.01
CA ARG A 48 -13.15 8.74 0.58
C ARG A 48 -12.65 7.77 1.63
N ALA A 49 -13.48 6.85 2.05
CA ALA A 49 -13.11 5.77 2.95
C ALA A 49 -13.18 4.43 2.21
N GLY A 50 -12.16 3.62 2.33
CA GLY A 50 -12.12 2.31 1.71
C GLY A 50 -11.37 1.29 2.55
N MET A 51 -11.62 0.03 2.31
CA MET A 51 -10.93 -1.09 2.92
C MET A 51 -10.19 -1.87 1.85
N ASN A 52 -8.94 -2.23 2.13
CA ASN A 52 -8.16 -3.13 1.28
C ASN A 52 -7.74 -4.35 2.09
N ILE A 53 -7.74 -5.48 1.43
CA ILE A 53 -7.14 -6.72 1.92
C ILE A 53 -6.05 -7.09 0.91
N ASP A 54 -4.86 -7.30 1.41
CA ASP A 54 -3.71 -7.77 0.64
C ASP A 54 -3.32 -9.15 1.15
N GLY A 55 -3.04 -10.06 0.23
CA GLY A 55 -2.45 -11.36 0.54
C GLY A 55 -1.25 -11.59 -0.35
N GLY A 56 -0.24 -12.29 0.15
CA GLY A 56 0.96 -12.52 -0.62
C GLY A 56 1.85 -13.63 -0.09
N TYR A 57 2.90 -13.89 -0.86
CA TYR A 57 3.88 -14.92 -0.54
C TYR A 57 5.26 -14.45 -0.99
N PHE A 58 6.27 -14.63 -0.15
CA PHE A 58 7.65 -14.32 -0.50
C PHE A 58 8.19 -15.40 -1.45
N VAL A 59 8.27 -15.06 -2.73
CA VAL A 59 8.74 -15.96 -3.78
C VAL A 59 10.27 -16.07 -3.83
N ALA A 60 10.95 -15.09 -3.26
CA ALA A 60 12.39 -15.06 -3.02
C ALA A 60 12.64 -14.15 -1.80
N ASP A 61 13.87 -14.19 -1.29
CA ASP A 61 14.26 -13.31 -0.19
C ASP A 61 14.03 -11.85 -0.58
N CYS A 62 13.35 -11.13 0.30
CA CYS A 62 12.96 -9.73 0.10
C CYS A 62 11.98 -9.47 -1.08
N LEU A 63 11.47 -10.49 -1.78
CA LEU A 63 10.56 -10.34 -2.90
C LEU A 63 9.20 -10.97 -2.61
N LEU A 64 8.21 -10.12 -2.36
CA LEU A 64 6.82 -10.49 -2.10
C LEU A 64 5.99 -10.40 -3.39
N ALA A 65 5.41 -11.52 -3.82
CA ALA A 65 4.30 -11.53 -4.78
C ALA A 65 2.99 -11.37 -4.01
N ARG A 66 2.14 -10.42 -4.42
CA ARG A 66 0.90 -10.10 -3.70
C ARG A 66 -0.29 -9.95 -4.63
N ALA A 67 -1.47 -10.21 -4.08
CA ALA A 67 -2.76 -9.86 -4.65
C ALA A 67 -3.51 -8.96 -3.67
N SER A 68 -4.27 -8.02 -4.19
CA SER A 68 -5.05 -7.07 -3.39
C SER A 68 -6.50 -7.05 -3.84
N PHE A 69 -7.38 -6.89 -2.88
CA PHE A 69 -8.80 -6.65 -3.09
C PHE A 69 -9.20 -5.40 -2.30
N GLY A 70 -9.85 -4.45 -2.96
CA GLY A 70 -10.31 -3.21 -2.35
C GLY A 70 -11.78 -2.98 -2.61
N TYR A 71 -12.45 -2.39 -1.61
CA TYR A 71 -13.79 -1.88 -1.73
C TYR A 71 -13.81 -0.43 -1.22
N ASN A 72 -14.29 0.48 -2.06
CA ASN A 72 -14.40 1.90 -1.74
C ASN A 72 -15.86 2.32 -1.83
N HIS A 73 -16.37 2.90 -0.76
CA HIS A 73 -17.70 3.49 -0.71
C HIS A 73 -17.61 4.99 -0.91
N TYR A 74 -18.34 5.51 -1.89
CA TYR A 74 -18.43 6.93 -2.19
C TYR A 74 -19.79 7.46 -1.76
N ALA A 75 -19.82 8.61 -1.09
CA ALA A 75 -21.04 9.23 -0.54
C ALA A 75 -22.16 9.53 -1.56
N LYS A 76 -21.95 9.31 -2.86
CA LYS A 76 -22.92 9.55 -3.94
C LYS A 76 -23.22 8.28 -4.76
N HIS A 77 -23.56 7.17 -4.10
CA HIS A 77 -24.03 5.93 -4.76
C HIS A 77 -23.08 5.27 -5.80
N ASN A 78 -21.80 5.52 -5.73
CA ASN A 78 -20.85 4.90 -6.64
C ASN A 78 -19.88 4.03 -5.84
N ASP A 79 -20.21 2.76 -5.69
CA ASP A 79 -19.31 1.78 -5.11
C ASP A 79 -18.23 1.40 -6.14
N ALA A 80 -16.99 1.26 -5.68
CA ALA A 80 -15.88 0.84 -6.49
C ALA A 80 -15.23 -0.42 -5.92
N PHE A 81 -15.04 -1.38 -6.78
CA PHE A 81 -14.25 -2.59 -6.50
C PHE A 81 -12.89 -2.47 -7.17
N THR A 82 -11.87 -2.88 -6.46
CA THR A 82 -10.51 -2.88 -6.94
C THR A 82 -9.91 -4.27 -6.78
N LEU A 83 -9.32 -4.80 -7.83
CA LEU A 83 -8.57 -6.04 -7.82
C LEU A 83 -7.17 -5.77 -8.35
N GLY A 84 -6.16 -6.17 -7.62
CA GLY A 84 -4.77 -5.93 -7.98
C GLY A 84 -3.89 -7.16 -7.82
N ALA A 85 -2.81 -7.17 -8.58
CA ALA A 85 -1.70 -8.11 -8.40
C ALA A 85 -0.38 -7.36 -8.62
N GLY A 86 0.65 -7.71 -7.86
CA GLY A 86 1.91 -6.99 -7.95
C GLY A 86 3.05 -7.65 -7.21
N LEU A 87 4.18 -6.98 -7.28
CA LEU A 87 5.41 -7.35 -6.59
C LEU A 87 5.82 -6.22 -5.65
N ARG A 88 6.34 -6.59 -4.48
CA ARG A 88 6.96 -5.66 -3.53
C ARG A 88 8.34 -6.18 -3.19
N TYR A 89 9.33 -5.33 -3.36
CA TYR A 89 10.71 -5.63 -3.02
C TYR A 89 11.14 -4.84 -1.78
N TYR A 90 11.70 -5.54 -0.81
CA TYR A 90 12.26 -4.96 0.40
C TYR A 90 13.73 -4.68 0.17
N VAL A 91 14.09 -3.39 0.07
CA VAL A 91 15.41 -2.91 -0.39
C VAL A 91 16.54 -3.36 0.53
N ILE A 92 16.27 -3.42 1.81
CA ILE A 92 17.16 -3.96 2.84
C ILE A 92 16.24 -4.61 3.85
N GLN A 93 16.68 -5.62 4.56
CA GLN A 93 15.87 -6.26 5.64
C GLN A 93 15.49 -5.30 6.79
N ASN A 94 15.50 -3.99 6.54
CA ASN A 94 15.11 -2.95 7.48
C ASN A 94 13.65 -2.51 7.36
N GLY A 95 12.88 -3.09 6.44
CA GLY A 95 11.48 -2.77 6.24
C GLY A 95 11.16 -1.77 5.13
N LEU A 96 12.16 -1.09 4.54
CA LEU A 96 11.93 -0.20 3.41
C LEU A 96 11.56 -1.02 2.16
N SER A 97 10.46 -0.70 1.53
CA SER A 97 9.96 -1.44 0.37
C SER A 97 9.55 -0.54 -0.78
N ILE A 98 9.74 -1.04 -1.98
CA ILE A 98 9.21 -0.49 -3.22
C ILE A 98 8.31 -1.53 -3.86
N GLY A 99 7.21 -1.10 -4.46
CA GLY A 99 6.24 -2.00 -5.07
C GLY A 99 5.68 -1.47 -6.38
N THR A 100 5.26 -2.38 -7.22
CA THR A 100 4.53 -2.09 -8.45
C THR A 100 3.61 -3.25 -8.80
N GLY A 101 2.70 -3.03 -9.73
CA GLY A 101 1.76 -4.06 -10.15
C GLY A 101 0.78 -3.57 -11.19
N ALA A 102 -0.33 -4.29 -11.29
CA ALA A 102 -1.49 -3.89 -12.06
C ALA A 102 -2.71 -3.93 -11.14
N GLU A 103 -3.54 -2.91 -11.21
CA GLU A 103 -4.76 -2.76 -10.44
C GLU A 103 -5.91 -2.43 -11.37
N PHE A 104 -6.91 -3.29 -11.38
CA PHE A 104 -8.15 -3.08 -12.10
C PHE A 104 -9.20 -2.52 -11.14
N SER A 105 -9.81 -1.40 -11.49
CA SER A 105 -10.89 -0.80 -10.72
C SER A 105 -12.16 -0.71 -11.55
N HIS A 106 -13.25 -1.18 -10.98
CA HIS A 106 -14.58 -1.08 -11.55
C HIS A 106 -15.43 -0.11 -10.73
N HIS A 107 -15.93 0.92 -11.38
CA HIS A 107 -16.82 1.92 -10.79
C HIS A 107 -18.20 1.80 -11.43
N ALA A 108 -19.27 1.76 -10.64
CA ALA A 108 -20.62 1.85 -11.17
C ALA A 108 -20.87 3.26 -11.75
N PRO A 109 -21.50 3.47 -12.93
CA PRO A 109 -22.26 2.52 -13.74
C PRO A 109 -21.54 1.95 -15.00
N ASN A 110 -20.33 1.47 -14.98
CA ASN A 110 -19.55 0.85 -16.07
C ASN A 110 -18.25 1.58 -16.46
N ILE A 111 -17.59 2.20 -15.54
CA ILE A 111 -16.26 2.78 -15.79
C ILE A 111 -15.21 1.78 -15.30
N ASN A 112 -14.45 1.24 -16.24
CA ASN A 112 -13.33 0.34 -15.95
C ASN A 112 -12.02 1.07 -16.15
N ASN A 113 -11.16 1.08 -15.14
CA ASN A 113 -9.86 1.67 -15.21
C ASN A 113 -8.77 0.65 -14.84
N LEU A 114 -7.71 0.66 -15.61
CA LEU A 114 -6.49 -0.08 -15.31
C LEU A 114 -5.44 0.90 -14.81
N HIS A 115 -4.86 0.62 -13.64
CA HIS A 115 -3.82 1.43 -13.03
C HIS A 115 -2.54 0.61 -12.85
N ILE A 116 -1.42 1.30 -12.94
CA ILE A 116 -0.11 0.77 -12.55
C ILE A 116 0.28 1.50 -11.26
N PRO A 117 0.14 0.87 -10.09
CA PRO A 117 0.58 1.44 -8.83
C PRO A 117 2.11 1.40 -8.73
N LEU A 118 2.69 2.51 -8.30
CA LEU A 118 4.06 2.63 -7.81
C LEU A 118 3.97 2.93 -6.33
N GLU A 119 4.61 2.13 -5.50
CA GLU A 119 4.48 2.21 -4.06
C GLU A 119 5.85 2.32 -3.39
N LEU A 120 5.92 3.15 -2.37
CA LEU A 120 7.04 3.26 -1.46
C LEU A 120 6.50 3.09 -0.04
N GLY A 121 6.99 2.10 0.68
CA GLY A 121 6.50 1.77 2.00
C GLY A 121 7.60 1.50 3.00
N TYR A 122 7.20 1.45 4.26
CA TYR A 122 8.04 1.01 5.35
C TYR A 122 7.26 0.07 6.26
N THR A 123 7.89 -1.02 6.69
CA THR A 123 7.30 -2.03 7.57
C THR A 123 7.88 -1.91 8.96
N PHE A 124 7.06 -1.47 9.92
CA PHE A 124 7.41 -1.38 11.33
C PHE A 124 6.86 -2.60 12.07
N TYR A 125 7.71 -3.51 12.48
CA TYR A 125 7.28 -4.66 13.25
C TYR A 125 6.92 -4.28 14.69
N LEU A 126 5.71 -4.62 15.10
CA LEU A 126 5.25 -4.52 16.48
C LEU A 126 5.66 -5.75 17.30
N ASN A 127 5.71 -6.89 16.64
CA ASN A 127 6.20 -8.16 17.16
C ASN A 127 6.71 -9.03 15.99
N HIS A 128 7.02 -10.31 16.23
CA HIS A 128 7.55 -11.22 15.20
C HIS A 128 6.61 -11.47 14.02
N TYR A 129 5.32 -11.18 14.15
CA TYR A 129 4.31 -11.49 13.14
C TYR A 129 3.54 -10.27 12.64
N VAL A 130 3.38 -9.25 13.48
CA VAL A 130 2.51 -8.10 13.20
C VAL A 130 3.34 -6.86 12.91
N ALA A 131 3.02 -6.17 11.85
CA ALA A 131 3.67 -4.94 11.46
C ALA A 131 2.66 -3.84 11.11
N ILE A 132 3.07 -2.59 11.30
CA ILE A 132 2.40 -1.40 10.76
C ILE A 132 3.13 -0.99 9.49
N GLU A 133 2.37 -0.73 8.42
CA GLU A 133 2.90 -0.47 7.08
C GLU A 133 2.40 0.87 6.52
N PRO A 134 3.03 1.99 6.88
CA PRO A 134 2.80 3.23 6.16
C PRO A 134 3.35 3.13 4.73
N GLN A 135 2.57 3.59 3.75
CA GLN A 135 2.91 3.57 2.34
C GLN A 135 2.48 4.86 1.67
N VAL A 136 3.28 5.33 0.75
CA VAL A 136 2.92 6.34 -0.23
C VAL A 136 2.78 5.64 -1.57
N PHE A 137 1.74 5.95 -2.32
CA PHE A 137 1.53 5.36 -3.63
C PHE A 137 1.20 6.42 -4.67
N TYR A 138 1.59 6.12 -5.89
CA TYR A 138 1.18 6.84 -7.09
C TYR A 138 0.61 5.84 -8.09
N LYS A 139 -0.68 5.96 -8.41
CA LYS A 139 -1.36 5.11 -9.39
C LYS A 139 -1.41 5.84 -10.72
N VAL A 140 -0.73 5.28 -11.71
CA VAL A 140 -0.76 5.76 -13.08
C VAL A 140 -1.95 5.12 -13.78
N SER A 141 -2.89 5.91 -14.26
CA SER A 141 -4.01 5.41 -15.08
C SER A 141 -3.52 5.14 -16.51
N VAL A 142 -3.81 3.93 -17.01
CA VAL A 142 -3.46 3.55 -18.39
C VAL A 142 -4.46 4.13 -19.39
N ASN A 143 -5.72 4.31 -18.97
CA ASN A 143 -6.81 4.75 -19.86
C ASN A 143 -6.91 6.28 -19.97
N ASP A 144 -6.60 7.01 -18.89
CA ASP A 144 -6.59 8.47 -18.84
C ASP A 144 -5.48 8.94 -17.91
N PHE A 145 -4.33 9.25 -18.49
CA PHE A 145 -3.14 9.64 -17.73
C PHE A 145 -3.34 10.93 -16.92
N THR A 146 -4.07 11.89 -17.46
CA THR A 146 -4.19 13.25 -16.88
C THR A 146 -5.29 13.33 -15.82
N GLY A 147 -6.41 12.62 -16.03
CA GLY A 147 -7.57 12.69 -15.13
C GLY A 147 -7.72 11.50 -14.19
N GLY A 148 -7.05 10.39 -14.48
CA GLY A 148 -7.19 9.13 -13.76
C GLY A 148 -6.04 8.78 -12.83
N SER A 149 -4.94 9.52 -12.85
CA SER A 149 -3.79 9.26 -11.97
C SER A 149 -4.04 9.78 -10.55
N GLU A 150 -3.59 9.03 -9.56
CA GLU A 150 -3.89 9.27 -8.14
C GLU A 150 -2.63 9.13 -7.30
N VAL A 151 -2.42 10.07 -6.39
CA VAL A 151 -1.40 9.98 -5.34
C VAL A 151 -2.08 9.87 -3.98
N GLY A 152 -1.56 9.03 -3.10
CA GLY A 152 -2.15 8.86 -1.78
C GLY A 152 -1.20 8.24 -0.76
N VAL A 153 -1.68 8.19 0.46
CA VAL A 153 -1.01 7.55 1.60
C VAL A 153 -1.90 6.42 2.11
N ARG A 154 -1.30 5.30 2.45
CA ARG A 154 -1.98 4.13 3.01
C ARG A 154 -1.33 3.75 4.34
N LEU A 155 -2.12 3.32 5.29
CA LEU A 155 -1.65 2.72 6.53
C LEU A 155 -2.23 1.32 6.64
N GLY A 156 -1.39 0.30 6.63
CA GLY A 156 -1.76 -1.10 6.73
C GLY A 156 -1.32 -1.72 8.05
N LEU A 157 -1.99 -2.82 8.42
CA LEU A 157 -1.56 -3.78 9.41
C LEU A 157 -1.25 -5.09 8.69
N GLY A 158 0.00 -5.47 8.68
CA GLY A 158 0.49 -6.71 8.08
C GLY A 158 0.68 -7.82 9.11
N TYR A 159 0.38 -9.05 8.70
CA TYR A 159 0.67 -10.27 9.44
C TYR A 159 1.53 -11.19 8.57
N TYR A 160 2.68 -11.58 9.10
CA TYR A 160 3.70 -12.40 8.43
C TYR A 160 3.79 -13.76 9.16
N PHE A 161 3.71 -14.90 8.43
CA PHE A 161 3.72 -16.24 9.03
C PHE A 161 4.32 -17.31 8.10
#